data_2e625174e2496919a070ac8332056af7
#
_entry.id   2e625174e2496919a070ac8332056af7
#
_cell.length_a   1.000
_cell.length_b   1.000
_cell.length_c   1.000
_cell.angle_alpha   90.00
_cell.angle_beta   90.00
_cell.angle_gamma   90.00
#
_symmetry.space_group_name_H-M   'P 1'
#
loop_
_entity.id
_entity.type
_entity.pdbx_description
1 polymer ?
#
loop_
_entity_poly.entity_id
_entity_poly.type
_entity_poly.pdbx_seq_one_letter_code
_entity_poly.pdbx_strand_id
1 'polypeptide(L)'
;ATVQSWRLVNLLADDVLARGGEILTRHRAIGIDVSTGRVRAVVVEGKGGKRHLPADIVVNAAGPWSAQVADLAGEKTNLELGKGSILVFSHRMVAKAINRCRPPTSHDIIVPTGTISLFGTTSEVVNDPSTTQVRPEEIQELLDNAEILLPNARSYRAFRAWAGVRPLYKPDNWPSDKPLSRRHSIVNHGDRGIDGFFTICGGS
;
A
#
# COMPACT_ATOMS: atom_id res chain seq x y z
N ALA A 1 -18.46 -4.92 3.78
CA ALA A 1 -18.65 -3.70 2.96
C ALA A 1 -17.47 -3.55 2.01
N THR A 2 -17.70 -3.06 0.80
CA THR A 2 -16.64 -2.71 -0.16
C THR A 2 -16.57 -1.20 -0.30
N VAL A 3 -15.37 -0.65 -0.43
CA VAL A 3 -15.12 0.79 -0.56
C VAL A 3 -14.44 1.05 -1.90
N GLN A 4 -14.87 2.09 -2.59
CA GLN A 4 -14.16 2.62 -3.77
C GLN A 4 -13.00 3.50 -3.29
N SER A 5 -11.82 2.93 -3.16
CA SER A 5 -10.64 3.59 -2.55
C SER A 5 -10.29 4.92 -3.23
N TRP A 6 -10.34 4.99 -4.57
CA TRP A 6 -10.05 6.22 -5.30
C TRP A 6 -11.03 7.36 -4.95
N ARG A 7 -12.33 7.02 -4.76
CA ARG A 7 -13.35 8.01 -4.38
C ARG A 7 -13.15 8.51 -2.96
N LEU A 8 -12.80 7.58 -2.04
CA LEU A 8 -12.47 7.95 -0.66
C LEU A 8 -11.27 8.88 -0.61
N VAL A 9 -10.19 8.59 -1.35
CA VAL A 9 -8.99 9.44 -1.39
C VAL A 9 -9.32 10.84 -1.94
N ASN A 10 -10.13 10.93 -2.99
CA ASN A 10 -10.54 12.24 -3.53
C ASN A 10 -11.37 13.04 -2.50
N LEU A 11 -12.31 12.41 -1.81
CA LEU A 11 -13.09 13.10 -0.76
C LEU A 11 -12.22 13.58 0.40
N LEU A 12 -11.21 12.79 0.80
CA LEU A 12 -10.24 13.21 1.81
C LEU A 12 -9.38 14.38 1.33
N ALA A 13 -8.99 14.37 0.05
CA ALA A 13 -8.26 15.49 -0.55
C ALA A 13 -9.10 16.78 -0.57
N ASP A 14 -10.37 16.68 -0.95
CA ASP A 14 -11.31 17.81 -0.93
C ASP A 14 -11.48 18.37 0.51
N ASP A 15 -11.56 17.51 1.52
CA ASP A 15 -11.66 17.94 2.92
C ASP A 15 -10.38 18.65 3.40
N VAL A 16 -9.20 18.17 2.99
CA VAL A 16 -7.92 18.85 3.28
C VAL A 16 -7.91 20.26 2.70
N LEU A 17 -8.29 20.41 1.42
CA LEU A 17 -8.34 21.72 0.75
C LEU A 17 -9.38 22.66 1.39
N ALA A 18 -10.55 22.14 1.74
CA ALA A 18 -11.60 22.90 2.40
C ALA A 18 -11.19 23.43 3.78
N ARG A 19 -10.24 22.77 4.46
CA ARG A 19 -9.65 23.17 5.74
C ARG A 19 -8.41 24.04 5.60
N GLY A 20 -8.08 24.50 4.39
CA GLY A 20 -6.92 25.36 4.13
C GLY A 20 -5.60 24.60 4.00
N GLY A 21 -5.63 23.27 3.87
CA GLY A 21 -4.45 22.49 3.57
C GLY A 21 -4.00 22.63 2.11
N GLU A 22 -2.75 22.28 1.83
CA GLU A 22 -2.17 22.28 0.49
C GLU A 22 -1.90 20.84 0.04
N ILE A 23 -2.14 20.54 -1.25
CA ILE A 23 -1.83 19.27 -1.87
C ILE A 23 -0.83 19.49 -3.00
N LEU A 24 0.36 18.97 -2.84
CA LEU A 24 1.45 19.07 -3.81
C LEU A 24 1.51 17.81 -4.68
N THR A 25 0.71 17.75 -5.73
CA THR A 25 0.80 16.66 -6.70
C THR A 25 2.09 16.77 -7.53
N ARG A 26 2.65 15.61 -7.96
CA ARG A 26 3.88 15.54 -8.76
C ARG A 26 5.10 16.17 -8.08
N HIS A 27 5.11 16.14 -6.74
CA HIS A 27 6.27 16.49 -5.94
C HIS A 27 6.79 15.24 -5.24
N ARG A 28 8.09 15.08 -5.25
CA ARG A 28 8.80 13.99 -4.58
C ARG A 28 9.51 14.55 -3.35
N ALA A 29 9.34 13.93 -2.21
CA ALA A 29 10.20 14.19 -1.05
C ALA A 29 11.61 13.67 -1.36
N ILE A 30 12.61 14.54 -1.21
CA ILE A 30 14.02 14.26 -1.52
C ILE A 30 14.93 14.51 -0.32
N GLY A 31 14.41 15.04 0.78
CA GLY A 31 15.12 15.26 2.03
C GLY A 31 14.17 15.54 3.17
N ILE A 32 14.60 15.23 4.38
CA ILE A 32 13.97 15.65 5.65
C ILE A 32 15.05 16.31 6.46
N ASP A 33 14.90 17.61 6.72
CA ASP A 33 15.85 18.38 7.50
C ASP A 33 15.64 18.09 8.99
N VAL A 34 16.68 17.57 9.65
CA VAL A 34 16.70 17.31 11.08
C VAL A 34 17.80 18.16 11.73
N SER A 35 17.45 18.90 12.76
CA SER A 35 18.42 19.69 13.53
C SER A 35 18.14 19.53 15.02
N THR A 36 19.21 19.31 15.80
CA THR A 36 19.13 19.09 17.25
C THR A 36 18.13 18.01 17.66
N GLY A 37 18.10 16.90 16.90
CA GLY A 37 17.19 15.76 17.16
C GLY A 37 15.73 16.04 16.87
N ARG A 38 15.41 17.04 16.05
CA ARG A 38 14.03 17.38 15.69
C ARG A 38 13.88 17.68 14.20
N VAL A 39 12.76 17.27 13.62
CA VAL A 39 12.34 17.65 12.27
C VAL A 39 12.19 19.18 12.16
N ARG A 40 12.63 19.74 11.04
CA ARG A 40 12.52 21.18 10.74
C ARG A 40 11.84 21.47 9.42
N ALA A 41 12.05 20.63 8.41
CA ALA A 41 11.45 20.81 7.11
C ALA A 41 11.41 19.51 6.31
N VAL A 42 10.57 19.47 5.28
CA VAL A 42 10.65 18.50 4.20
C VAL A 42 11.12 19.19 2.94
N VAL A 43 12.13 18.65 2.28
CA VAL A 43 12.58 19.10 0.98
C VAL A 43 11.86 18.32 -0.09
N VAL A 44 11.13 19.01 -0.95
CA VAL A 44 10.42 18.39 -2.08
C VAL A 44 10.94 18.91 -3.40
N GLU A 45 10.88 18.07 -4.43
CA GLU A 45 11.22 18.43 -5.80
C GLU A 45 10.04 18.19 -6.73
N GLY A 46 9.73 19.18 -7.52
CA GLY A 46 8.68 19.16 -8.52
C GLY A 46 9.12 19.86 -9.81
N LYS A 47 8.19 20.06 -10.73
CA LYS A 47 8.46 20.70 -12.03
C LYS A 47 9.04 22.11 -11.92
N GLY A 48 8.78 22.81 -10.81
CA GLY A 48 9.30 24.15 -10.49
C GLY A 48 10.63 24.17 -9.73
N GLY A 49 11.28 23.01 -9.56
CA GLY A 49 12.51 22.88 -8.78
C GLY A 49 12.28 22.42 -7.34
N LYS A 50 13.26 22.68 -6.48
CA LYS A 50 13.23 22.28 -5.08
C LYS A 50 12.53 23.32 -4.20
N ARG A 51 11.74 22.84 -3.24
CA ARG A 51 11.10 23.67 -2.22
C ARG A 51 11.42 23.12 -0.84
N HIS A 52 11.72 23.98 0.11
CA HIS A 52 11.79 23.66 1.52
C HIS A 52 10.45 24.00 2.18
N LEU A 53 9.83 23.01 2.79
CA LEU A 53 8.54 23.12 3.48
C LEU A 53 8.80 23.01 4.98
N PRO A 54 8.85 24.13 5.74
CA PRO A 54 9.02 24.08 7.18
C PRO A 54 7.91 23.27 7.84
N ALA A 55 8.27 22.42 8.78
CA ALA A 55 7.32 21.58 9.52
C ALA A 55 7.86 21.22 10.89
N ASP A 56 7.02 21.28 11.91
CA ASP A 56 7.29 20.79 13.26
C ASP A 56 6.99 19.31 13.41
N ILE A 57 6.09 18.79 12.55
CA ILE A 57 5.69 17.38 12.51
C ILE A 57 5.66 16.93 11.05
N VAL A 58 6.27 15.78 10.79
CA VAL A 58 6.25 15.10 9.50
C VAL A 58 5.69 13.69 9.69
N VAL A 59 4.66 13.37 8.91
CA VAL A 59 4.07 12.03 8.87
C VAL A 59 4.40 11.39 7.53
N ASN A 60 5.28 10.40 7.57
CA ASN A 60 5.61 9.56 6.43
C ASN A 60 4.52 8.51 6.23
N ALA A 61 3.66 8.70 5.25
CA ALA A 61 2.62 7.75 4.83
C ALA A 61 2.83 7.26 3.39
N ALA A 62 4.10 7.09 2.99
CA ALA A 62 4.51 6.79 1.61
C ALA A 62 4.26 5.32 1.19
N GLY A 63 3.50 4.53 1.96
CA GLY A 63 3.16 3.14 1.64
C GLY A 63 4.40 2.28 1.43
N PRO A 64 4.55 1.57 0.29
CA PRO A 64 5.71 0.72 0.04
C PRO A 64 7.06 1.45 0.01
N TRP A 65 7.06 2.76 -0.19
CA TRP A 65 8.26 3.61 -0.19
C TRP A 65 8.57 4.21 1.18
N SER A 66 7.82 3.86 2.24
CA SER A 66 8.00 4.48 3.56
C SER A 66 9.41 4.26 4.14
N ALA A 67 10.06 3.13 3.87
CA ALA A 67 11.46 2.91 4.28
C ALA A 67 12.41 3.90 3.60
N GLN A 68 12.25 4.13 2.28
CA GLN A 68 13.07 5.08 1.53
C GLN A 68 12.86 6.52 2.01
N VAL A 69 11.64 6.89 2.40
CA VAL A 69 11.37 8.22 2.98
C VAL A 69 11.94 8.35 4.38
N ALA A 70 11.93 7.30 5.20
CA ALA A 70 12.58 7.30 6.51
C ALA A 70 14.11 7.47 6.39
N ASP A 71 14.72 6.84 5.40
CA ASP A 71 16.15 7.00 5.10
C ASP A 71 16.54 8.47 4.82
N LEU A 72 15.62 9.30 4.30
CA LEU A 72 15.87 10.74 4.09
C LEU A 72 16.09 11.52 5.40
N ALA A 73 15.61 10.98 6.53
CA ALA A 73 15.85 11.51 7.86
C ALA A 73 16.98 10.79 8.60
N GLY A 74 17.69 9.85 7.95
CA GLY A 74 18.69 9.00 8.58
C GLY A 74 18.11 7.85 9.41
N GLU A 75 16.79 7.58 9.29
CA GLU A 75 16.09 6.56 10.06
C GLU A 75 15.79 5.31 9.24
N LYS A 76 15.81 4.15 9.89
CA LYS A 76 15.45 2.89 9.25
C LYS A 76 14.05 2.43 9.67
N THR A 77 13.28 2.00 8.71
CA THR A 77 11.99 1.33 8.94
C THR A 77 12.01 -0.02 8.25
N ASN A 78 11.94 -1.11 9.03
CA ASN A 78 11.95 -2.44 8.48
C ASN A 78 10.59 -2.79 7.88
N LEU A 79 10.54 -2.91 6.57
CA LEU A 79 9.37 -3.36 5.82
C LEU A 79 9.68 -4.64 5.06
N GLU A 80 8.77 -5.59 5.11
CA GLU A 80 8.69 -6.66 4.14
C GLU A 80 7.70 -6.27 3.05
N LEU A 81 8.14 -6.25 1.82
CA LEU A 81 7.35 -5.83 0.69
C LEU A 81 6.65 -7.04 0.07
N GLY A 82 5.33 -7.13 0.27
CA GLY A 82 4.49 -8.22 -0.22
C GLY A 82 3.75 -7.84 -1.50
N LYS A 83 4.22 -8.29 -2.66
CA LYS A 83 3.50 -8.11 -3.93
C LYS A 83 2.24 -8.98 -3.94
N GLY A 84 1.13 -8.44 -4.41
CA GLY A 84 -0.11 -9.17 -4.64
C GLY A 84 -0.74 -8.80 -5.97
N SER A 85 -0.99 -9.80 -6.81
CA SER A 85 -1.60 -9.65 -8.13
C SER A 85 -3.09 -9.95 -8.06
N ILE A 86 -3.88 -9.23 -8.87
CA ILE A 86 -5.35 -9.32 -8.94
C ILE A 86 -5.75 -9.54 -10.39
N LEU A 87 -6.71 -10.44 -10.62
CA LEU A 87 -7.43 -10.57 -11.88
C LEU A 87 -8.71 -9.72 -11.88
N VAL A 88 -9.01 -9.15 -13.04
CA VAL A 88 -10.23 -8.39 -13.31
C VAL A 88 -11.06 -9.14 -14.36
N PHE A 89 -12.24 -9.58 -13.97
CA PHE A 89 -13.19 -10.23 -14.85
C PHE A 89 -14.20 -9.21 -15.42
N SER A 90 -14.55 -9.37 -16.69
CA SER A 90 -15.44 -8.45 -17.43
C SER A 90 -16.91 -8.47 -16.97
N HIS A 91 -17.25 -9.33 -16.02
CA HIS A 91 -18.61 -9.51 -15.53
C HIS A 91 -18.68 -9.41 -14.01
N ARG A 92 -19.82 -8.97 -13.51
CA ARG A 92 -20.15 -9.08 -12.10
C ARG A 92 -20.57 -10.53 -11.80
N MET A 93 -19.59 -11.37 -11.50
CA MET A 93 -19.77 -12.81 -11.29
C MET A 93 -20.55 -13.14 -10.02
N VAL A 94 -20.54 -12.23 -9.03
CA VAL A 94 -21.15 -12.45 -7.71
C VAL A 94 -21.87 -11.19 -7.24
N ALA A 95 -22.94 -11.36 -6.45
CA ALA A 95 -23.70 -10.24 -5.90
C ALA A 95 -23.01 -9.56 -4.71
N LYS A 96 -22.26 -10.33 -3.91
CA LYS A 96 -21.54 -9.90 -2.71
C LYS A 96 -20.11 -10.42 -2.75
N ALA A 97 -19.23 -9.84 -1.94
CA ALA A 97 -17.90 -10.40 -1.77
C ALA A 97 -17.99 -11.82 -1.18
N ILE A 98 -17.23 -12.74 -1.78
CA ILE A 98 -17.11 -14.14 -1.35
C ILE A 98 -15.68 -14.34 -0.89
N ASN A 99 -15.51 -14.96 0.29
CA ASN A 99 -14.23 -15.30 0.87
C ASN A 99 -14.23 -16.75 1.32
N ARG A 100 -13.07 -17.40 1.29
CA ARG A 100 -12.91 -18.82 1.71
C ARG A 100 -13.13 -19.10 3.20
N CYS A 101 -13.29 -18.08 4.04
CA CYS A 101 -13.47 -18.24 5.50
C CYS A 101 -12.40 -19.13 6.17
N ARG A 102 -11.15 -18.96 5.78
CA ARG A 102 -9.95 -19.58 6.39
C ARG A 102 -9.00 -18.50 6.89
N PRO A 103 -7.96 -18.84 7.68
CA PRO A 103 -6.92 -17.87 8.04
C PRO A 103 -6.42 -17.13 6.80
N PRO A 104 -6.22 -15.80 6.87
CA PRO A 104 -5.84 -14.98 5.72
C PRO A 104 -4.58 -15.49 5.03
N THR A 105 -4.74 -15.85 3.77
CA THR A 105 -3.64 -16.29 2.90
C THR A 105 -3.74 -15.57 1.56
N SER A 106 -3.20 -16.17 0.49
CA SER A 106 -3.42 -15.75 -0.89
C SER A 106 -4.70 -16.36 -1.49
N HIS A 107 -5.21 -15.79 -2.59
CA HIS A 107 -6.30 -16.33 -3.43
C HIS A 107 -7.64 -16.56 -2.71
N ASP A 108 -8.02 -15.67 -1.82
CA ASP A 108 -9.13 -15.95 -0.91
C ASP A 108 -10.43 -15.23 -1.24
N ILE A 109 -10.43 -14.22 -2.14
CA ILE A 109 -11.59 -13.34 -2.25
C ILE A 109 -11.98 -13.01 -3.70
N ILE A 110 -13.30 -13.08 -3.96
CA ILE A 110 -13.93 -12.44 -5.12
C ILE A 110 -14.71 -11.22 -4.66
N VAL A 111 -14.41 -10.05 -5.23
CA VAL A 111 -15.05 -8.78 -4.88
C VAL A 111 -15.77 -8.19 -6.09
N PRO A 112 -17.10 -8.02 -6.05
CA PRO A 112 -17.83 -7.31 -7.10
C PRO A 112 -17.61 -5.80 -6.99
N THR A 113 -17.35 -5.15 -8.12
CA THR A 113 -17.19 -3.69 -8.22
C THR A 113 -17.87 -3.17 -9.48
N GLY A 114 -18.99 -2.45 -9.32
CA GLY A 114 -19.80 -2.04 -10.48
C GLY A 114 -20.22 -3.24 -11.33
N THR A 115 -19.81 -3.27 -12.59
CA THR A 115 -20.13 -4.32 -13.57
C THR A 115 -19.08 -5.43 -13.67
N ILE A 116 -17.99 -5.34 -12.90
CA ILE A 116 -16.86 -6.25 -12.95
C ILE A 116 -16.68 -7.01 -11.63
N SER A 117 -15.81 -8.02 -11.64
CA SER A 117 -15.37 -8.71 -10.43
C SER A 117 -13.85 -8.73 -10.37
N LEU A 118 -13.33 -8.56 -9.16
CA LEU A 118 -11.91 -8.68 -8.83
C LEU A 118 -11.68 -10.00 -8.11
N PHE A 119 -10.64 -10.73 -8.49
CA PHE A 119 -10.22 -11.94 -7.77
C PHE A 119 -8.74 -11.84 -7.39
N GLY A 120 -8.42 -12.19 -6.19
CA GLY A 120 -7.02 -12.20 -5.72
C GLY A 120 -6.89 -12.47 -4.23
N THR A 121 -5.70 -12.32 -3.75
CA THR A 121 -4.48 -11.88 -4.40
C THR A 121 -3.43 -12.99 -4.36
N THR A 122 -2.41 -12.93 -5.22
CA THR A 122 -1.16 -13.66 -4.96
C THR A 122 -0.42 -13.08 -3.76
N SER A 123 0.65 -13.73 -3.32
CA SER A 123 1.53 -13.22 -2.27
C SER A 123 2.97 -13.61 -2.57
N GLU A 124 3.82 -12.64 -2.87
CA GLU A 124 5.23 -12.81 -3.18
C GLU A 124 6.04 -11.71 -2.48
N VAL A 125 7.13 -12.09 -1.83
CA VAL A 125 8.08 -11.10 -1.26
C VAL A 125 8.92 -10.52 -2.38
N VAL A 126 9.02 -9.19 -2.43
CA VAL A 126 9.82 -8.46 -3.42
C VAL A 126 10.76 -7.48 -2.72
N ASN A 127 11.84 -7.08 -3.40
CA ASN A 127 12.83 -6.16 -2.84
C ASN A 127 12.63 -4.70 -3.29
N ASP A 128 11.89 -4.50 -4.38
CA ASP A 128 11.63 -3.17 -4.93
C ASP A 128 10.13 -2.86 -4.84
N PRO A 129 9.75 -1.74 -4.16
CA PRO A 129 8.36 -1.31 -4.06
C PRO A 129 7.70 -1.01 -5.42
N SER A 130 8.48 -0.83 -6.47
CA SER A 130 7.99 -0.59 -7.84
C SER A 130 7.71 -1.88 -8.62
N THR A 131 7.93 -3.07 -8.03
CA THR A 131 7.70 -4.37 -8.68
C THR A 131 6.19 -4.65 -8.79
N THR A 132 5.57 -4.18 -9.87
CA THR A 132 4.12 -4.32 -10.11
C THR A 132 3.80 -5.13 -11.37
N GLN A 133 4.80 -5.71 -12.04
CA GLN A 133 4.57 -6.57 -13.19
C GLN A 133 3.91 -7.88 -12.76
N VAL A 134 2.80 -8.23 -13.41
CA VAL A 134 2.12 -9.51 -13.22
C VAL A 134 2.70 -10.51 -14.23
N ARG A 135 3.13 -11.67 -13.73
CA ARG A 135 3.67 -12.74 -14.58
C ARG A 135 2.55 -13.68 -15.07
N PRO A 136 2.71 -14.35 -16.21
CA PRO A 136 1.73 -15.33 -16.72
C PRO A 136 1.39 -16.43 -15.72
N GLU A 137 2.37 -16.89 -14.93
CA GLU A 137 2.21 -17.95 -13.92
C GLU A 137 1.26 -17.48 -12.80
N GLU A 138 1.35 -16.23 -12.39
CA GLU A 138 0.44 -15.64 -11.38
C GLU A 138 -1.00 -15.57 -11.91
N ILE A 139 -1.17 -15.28 -13.20
CA ILE A 139 -2.50 -15.27 -13.85
C ILE A 139 -3.10 -16.67 -13.82
N GLN A 140 -2.30 -17.68 -14.19
CA GLN A 140 -2.74 -19.07 -14.17
C GLN A 140 -3.12 -19.54 -12.78
N GLU A 141 -2.27 -19.25 -11.79
CA GLU A 141 -2.51 -19.53 -10.38
C GLU A 141 -3.80 -18.88 -9.86
N LEU A 142 -4.05 -17.63 -10.24
CA LEU A 142 -5.28 -16.92 -9.87
C LEU A 142 -6.51 -17.55 -10.55
N LEU A 143 -6.43 -17.96 -11.81
CA LEU A 143 -7.54 -18.62 -12.51
C LEU A 143 -7.86 -19.98 -11.87
N ASP A 144 -6.86 -20.79 -11.55
CA ASP A 144 -7.05 -22.09 -10.91
C ASP A 144 -7.73 -21.94 -9.54
N ASN A 145 -7.31 -20.94 -8.78
CA ASN A 145 -7.89 -20.65 -7.47
C ASN A 145 -9.27 -19.99 -7.52
N ALA A 146 -9.58 -19.24 -8.57
CA ALA A 146 -10.91 -18.67 -8.77
C ALA A 146 -11.96 -19.76 -8.97
N GLU A 147 -11.63 -20.85 -9.68
CA GLU A 147 -12.52 -21.99 -9.89
C GLU A 147 -12.87 -22.74 -8.60
N ILE A 148 -12.01 -22.70 -7.58
CA ILE A 148 -12.33 -23.29 -6.27
C ILE A 148 -13.46 -22.52 -5.58
N LEU A 149 -13.50 -21.18 -5.73
CA LEU A 149 -14.59 -20.34 -5.17
C LEU A 149 -15.83 -20.30 -6.06
N LEU A 150 -15.63 -20.33 -7.36
CA LEU A 150 -16.66 -20.26 -8.37
C LEU A 150 -16.33 -21.23 -9.51
N PRO A 151 -16.93 -22.43 -9.56
CA PRO A 151 -16.55 -23.50 -10.49
C PRO A 151 -16.59 -23.14 -11.97
N ASN A 152 -17.37 -22.12 -12.35
CA ASN A 152 -17.44 -21.61 -13.72
C ASN A 152 -16.61 -20.32 -13.96
N ALA A 153 -15.65 -20.00 -13.08
CA ALA A 153 -14.87 -18.76 -13.18
C ALA A 153 -14.18 -18.59 -14.53
N ARG A 154 -13.64 -19.68 -15.12
CA ARG A 154 -12.97 -19.64 -16.43
C ARG A 154 -13.89 -19.37 -17.61
N SER A 155 -15.21 -19.53 -17.45
CA SER A 155 -16.17 -19.14 -18.50
C SER A 155 -16.30 -17.62 -18.63
N TYR A 156 -15.87 -16.88 -17.65
CA TYR A 156 -15.84 -15.42 -17.68
C TYR A 156 -14.49 -14.92 -18.21
N ARG A 157 -14.53 -13.90 -19.05
CA ARG A 157 -13.33 -13.30 -19.61
C ARG A 157 -12.58 -12.51 -18.54
N ALA A 158 -11.37 -12.96 -18.17
CA ALA A 158 -10.38 -12.12 -17.50
C ALA A 158 -9.74 -11.20 -18.54
N PHE A 159 -9.88 -9.88 -18.38
CA PHE A 159 -9.42 -8.92 -19.39
C PHE A 159 -8.28 -8.02 -18.89
N ARG A 160 -7.99 -8.03 -17.60
CA ARG A 160 -6.91 -7.26 -17.00
C ARG A 160 -6.35 -7.97 -15.78
N ALA A 161 -5.05 -7.82 -15.59
CA ALA A 161 -4.38 -8.11 -14.32
C ALA A 161 -3.58 -6.89 -13.89
N TRP A 162 -3.43 -6.70 -12.58
CA TRP A 162 -2.56 -5.69 -11.99
C TRP A 162 -2.04 -6.16 -10.65
N ALA A 163 -0.94 -5.58 -10.20
CA ALA A 163 -0.37 -5.88 -8.89
C ALA A 163 -0.10 -4.61 -8.09
N GLY A 164 -0.06 -4.77 -6.79
CA GLY A 164 0.38 -3.76 -5.85
C GLY A 164 1.32 -4.37 -4.82
N VAL A 165 2.09 -3.52 -4.14
CA VAL A 165 3.04 -3.94 -3.11
C VAL A 165 2.55 -3.46 -1.74
N ARG A 166 2.46 -4.38 -0.79
CA ARG A 166 2.04 -4.11 0.59
C ARG A 166 3.27 -3.80 1.45
N PRO A 167 3.27 -2.72 2.22
CA PRO A 167 4.33 -2.42 3.17
C PRO A 167 4.06 -3.12 4.51
N LEU A 168 4.44 -4.36 4.67
CA LEU A 168 4.24 -5.09 5.93
C LEU A 168 5.32 -4.69 6.93
N TYR A 169 4.91 -4.10 8.06
CA TYR A 169 5.87 -3.69 9.09
C TYR A 169 6.45 -4.91 9.80
N LYS A 170 7.77 -4.98 9.85
CA LYS A 170 8.52 -6.02 10.54
C LYS A 170 9.31 -5.41 11.71
N PRO A 171 8.79 -5.50 12.95
CA PRO A 171 9.56 -5.09 14.12
C PRO A 171 10.91 -5.82 14.22
N ASP A 172 11.93 -5.19 14.79
CA ASP A 172 13.30 -5.74 14.88
C ASP A 172 13.35 -7.12 15.54
N ASN A 173 12.47 -7.36 16.53
CA ASN A 173 12.38 -8.61 17.28
C ASN A 173 11.23 -9.52 16.80
N TRP A 174 10.76 -9.39 15.55
CA TRP A 174 9.67 -10.23 15.06
C TRP A 174 10.13 -11.67 14.84
N PRO A 175 9.43 -12.69 15.40
CA PRO A 175 9.78 -14.08 15.22
C PRO A 175 9.70 -14.48 13.73
N SER A 176 10.72 -15.17 13.24
CA SER A 176 10.82 -15.56 11.83
C SER A 176 9.76 -16.58 11.38
N ASP A 177 9.18 -17.31 12.32
CA ASP A 177 8.15 -18.35 12.13
C ASP A 177 6.72 -17.78 12.11
N LYS A 178 6.55 -16.50 12.43
CA LYS A 178 5.21 -15.85 12.45
C LYS A 178 4.96 -15.00 11.22
N PRO A 179 3.78 -15.14 10.59
CA PRO A 179 3.39 -14.26 9.49
C PRO A 179 3.26 -12.83 9.98
N LEU A 180 3.72 -11.87 9.16
CA LEU A 180 3.61 -10.45 9.49
C LEU A 180 2.16 -10.00 9.53
N SER A 181 1.87 -9.10 10.45
CA SER A 181 0.54 -8.49 10.59
C SER A 181 0.27 -7.55 9.42
N ARG A 182 -0.96 -7.59 8.90
CA ARG A 182 -1.47 -6.61 7.92
C ARG A 182 -2.06 -5.36 8.58
N ARG A 183 -2.04 -5.27 9.92
CA ARG A 183 -2.51 -4.08 10.64
C ARG A 183 -1.58 -2.91 10.38
N HIS A 184 -2.13 -1.69 10.44
CA HIS A 184 -1.31 -0.49 10.44
C HIS A 184 -0.45 -0.43 11.71
N SER A 185 0.72 0.16 11.57
CA SER A 185 1.64 0.47 12.66
C SER A 185 2.08 1.93 12.54
N ILE A 186 2.22 2.60 13.66
CA ILE A 186 2.76 3.95 13.74
C ILE A 186 4.11 3.84 14.45
N VAL A 187 5.17 4.17 13.74
CA VAL A 187 6.53 4.24 14.30
C VAL A 187 6.79 5.69 14.67
N ASN A 188 7.01 5.94 15.96
CA ASN A 188 7.46 7.24 16.46
C ASN A 188 9.00 7.27 16.45
N HIS A 189 9.60 8.09 15.61
CA HIS A 189 11.06 8.19 15.53
C HIS A 189 11.65 9.06 16.65
N GLY A 190 10.82 9.76 17.43
CA GLY A 190 11.24 10.43 18.67
C GLY A 190 11.88 9.47 19.66
N ASP A 191 11.41 8.21 19.70
CA ASP A 191 11.98 7.14 20.54
C ASP A 191 13.41 6.75 20.10
N ARG A 192 13.82 7.19 18.91
CA ARG A 192 15.14 6.97 18.30
C ARG A 192 15.95 8.28 18.15
N GLY A 193 15.44 9.39 18.69
CA GLY A 193 16.14 10.67 18.74
C GLY A 193 15.75 11.67 17.65
N ILE A 194 14.65 11.45 16.89
CA ILE A 194 14.12 12.42 15.93
C ILE A 194 12.67 12.80 16.28
N ASP A 195 12.52 13.81 17.11
CA ASP A 195 11.22 14.35 17.47
C ASP A 195 10.47 14.93 16.29
N GLY A 196 9.14 14.71 16.29
CA GLY A 196 8.24 15.21 15.26
C GLY A 196 8.23 14.39 13.98
N PHE A 197 8.97 13.27 13.92
CA PHE A 197 8.91 12.36 12.75
C PHE A 197 8.17 11.07 13.08
N PHE A 198 7.19 10.74 12.24
CA PHE A 198 6.37 9.53 12.37
C PHE A 198 6.28 8.81 11.05
N THR A 199 6.32 7.48 11.08
CA THR A 199 6.04 6.64 9.90
C THR A 199 4.79 5.80 10.13
N ILE A 200 3.83 5.87 9.20
CA ILE A 200 2.66 4.99 9.16
C ILE A 200 2.89 3.94 8.09
N CYS A 201 2.84 2.66 8.45
CA CYS A 201 3.03 1.52 7.55
C CYS A 201 2.09 0.36 7.89
N GLY A 202 2.05 -0.66 7.05
CA GLY A 202 1.05 -1.71 7.14
C GLY A 202 -0.33 -1.23 6.64
N GLY A 203 -1.41 -1.82 7.17
CA GLY A 203 -2.77 -1.41 6.80
C GLY A 203 -3.23 -1.91 5.44
N SER A 204 -2.83 -3.11 5.02
CA SER A 204 -3.07 -3.68 3.68
C SER A 204 -3.96 -4.93 3.68
#